data_c72c6e7ee26393e16fa9cb0031510031
#
_entry.id   c72c6e7ee26393e16fa9cb0031510031
#
_cell.length_a   1.000
_cell.length_b   1.000
_cell.length_c   1.000
_cell.angle_alpha   90.00
_cell.angle_beta   90.00
_cell.angle_gamma   90.00
#
_symmetry.space_group_name_H-M   'P 1'
#
loop_
_entity.id
_entity.type
_entity.pdbx_description
1 polymer ?
#
loop_
_entity_poly.entity_id
_entity_poly.type
_entity_poly.pdbx_seq_one_letter_code
_entity_poly.pdbx_strand_id
1 'polypeptide(L)'
;MGQRSGGKGTGAVHWLFGDQLGPHFLTPGEDGPHRDTPLVMIESRAVFRRRRFHRAKAHLVLSAMRHRAAELGDRVTYVKAGTYREGLRKAAGERPVTVHHPTSRAALALVDALPQVTVLPARGFLVGHQEFADWAEGRGGRALRQEDFYRRTRAAHDLLMEGDRPASGRWNLDHDNREPPPRDAEALDVPSPYRPREDAIDEEVRHDLDRWERSGEVTFVGRDGPRHFPATRREALNALRRFVSDRLATFGPYEDAMLTADPVMSHSLLSSSLNLGLLDPAECVERAEAAWRAGEAPLNSVEGFVRQIAGWREYIWHLYWHFGEEYRTTNALGHHAPLPDWWSDLDADAVTAHCLSTVLAQLRDTGWTHHIPRLMVLGNYALQRGWDPAALTDWFHRCFVDGYDWVMLPNVLGMSQYADGGRMTTKPYASGGAYLNRMSDYCSPCAYRPDHRTGDRACPYTAGYWSFVHRHHERLVHNPRTAQAARGMERLKDLDEVLGQERERGDAAP
;
A
#
# COMPACT_ATOMS: atom_id res chain seq x y z
N MET A 1 43.15 -23.34 -35.53
CA MET A 1 42.51 -23.92 -34.32
C MET A 1 43.00 -23.10 -33.13
N GLY A 2 42.25 -22.11 -32.73
CA GLY A 2 42.56 -21.27 -31.57
C GLY A 2 41.41 -21.47 -30.54
N GLN A 3 41.74 -22.16 -29.47
CA GLN A 3 40.86 -22.33 -28.33
C GLN A 3 40.59 -20.96 -27.70
N ARG A 4 39.33 -20.48 -27.79
CA ARG A 4 38.84 -19.38 -26.95
C ARG A 4 38.68 -19.95 -25.53
N SER A 5 39.66 -19.69 -24.68
CA SER A 5 39.52 -19.86 -23.23
C SER A 5 38.45 -18.90 -22.76
N GLY A 6 37.32 -19.45 -22.33
CA GLY A 6 36.26 -18.66 -21.66
C GLY A 6 36.81 -18.13 -20.34
N GLY A 7 37.31 -16.90 -20.34
CA GLY A 7 37.67 -16.19 -19.11
C GLY A 7 36.40 -15.99 -18.30
N LYS A 8 36.32 -16.63 -17.11
CA LYS A 8 35.31 -16.31 -16.09
C LYS A 8 35.44 -14.82 -15.77
N GLY A 9 34.47 -14.02 -16.18
CA GLY A 9 34.47 -12.59 -15.94
C GLY A 9 34.66 -12.27 -14.47
N THR A 10 35.76 -11.62 -14.14
CA THR A 10 36.13 -11.15 -12.80
C THR A 10 35.40 -9.86 -12.41
N GLY A 11 34.48 -9.36 -13.25
CA GLY A 11 33.74 -8.12 -13.04
C GLY A 11 32.60 -8.24 -12.04
N ALA A 12 32.28 -7.13 -11.39
CA ALA A 12 31.13 -7.03 -10.48
C ALA A 12 29.80 -7.32 -11.21
N VAL A 13 28.81 -7.80 -10.48
CA VAL A 13 27.43 -7.98 -10.97
C VAL A 13 26.49 -7.08 -10.19
N HIS A 14 25.35 -6.72 -10.78
CA HIS A 14 24.32 -5.93 -10.11
C HIS A 14 23.07 -6.80 -9.87
N TRP A 15 22.63 -6.88 -8.61
CA TRP A 15 21.46 -7.66 -8.22
C TRP A 15 20.21 -6.78 -8.19
N LEU A 16 19.21 -7.14 -8.99
CA LEU A 16 17.89 -6.53 -9.00
C LEU A 16 16.92 -7.36 -8.17
N PHE A 17 16.31 -6.74 -7.15
CA PHE A 17 15.17 -7.31 -6.45
C PHE A 17 13.88 -7.19 -7.27
N GLY A 18 12.83 -7.94 -6.88
CA GLY A 18 11.54 -7.93 -7.55
C GLY A 18 10.73 -6.62 -7.43
N ASP A 19 11.23 -5.66 -6.68
CA ASP A 19 10.70 -4.30 -6.50
C ASP A 19 11.64 -3.22 -7.10
N GLN A 20 12.60 -3.62 -7.93
CA GLN A 20 13.61 -2.76 -8.57
C GLN A 20 13.65 -2.97 -10.09
N LEU A 21 12.45 -3.07 -10.73
CA LEU A 21 12.36 -3.55 -12.11
C LEU A 21 12.43 -2.44 -13.18
N GLY A 22 12.42 -1.17 -12.79
CA GLY A 22 12.42 -0.04 -13.73
C GLY A 22 13.80 0.33 -14.27
N PRO A 23 13.84 1.11 -15.35
CA PRO A 23 15.08 1.56 -15.96
C PRO A 23 15.90 2.48 -15.05
N HIS A 24 15.26 3.25 -14.17
CA HIS A 24 15.93 4.14 -13.22
C HIS A 24 16.87 3.41 -12.25
N PHE A 25 16.63 2.11 -11.96
CA PHE A 25 17.57 1.28 -11.18
C PHE A 25 18.83 0.91 -11.97
N LEU A 26 18.82 1.07 -13.29
CA LEU A 26 19.93 0.74 -14.18
C LEU A 26 20.60 1.98 -14.78
N THR A 27 20.21 3.19 -14.36
CA THR A 27 20.85 4.42 -14.83
C THR A 27 22.29 4.47 -14.34
N PRO A 28 23.27 4.55 -15.27
CA PRO A 28 24.69 4.63 -14.91
C PRO A 28 25.00 5.92 -14.15
N GLY A 29 26.02 5.86 -13.29
CA GLY A 29 26.49 6.98 -12.51
C GLY A 29 27.31 6.52 -11.32
N GLU A 30 27.71 7.46 -10.46
CA GLU A 30 28.47 7.18 -9.24
C GLU A 30 27.68 6.25 -8.31
N ASP A 31 26.36 6.42 -8.28
CA ASP A 31 25.40 5.65 -7.45
C ASP A 31 24.63 4.57 -8.25
N GLY A 32 25.19 4.08 -9.35
CA GLY A 32 24.51 3.10 -10.20
C GLY A 32 25.43 2.11 -10.86
N PRO A 33 24.90 0.99 -11.42
CA PRO A 33 25.70 0.04 -12.15
C PRO A 33 26.20 0.65 -13.45
N HIS A 34 27.41 0.23 -13.92
CA HIS A 34 27.87 0.56 -15.25
C HIS A 34 26.93 -0.02 -16.33
N ARG A 35 26.89 0.60 -17.51
CA ARG A 35 25.97 0.22 -18.59
C ARG A 35 26.07 -1.27 -18.96
N ASP A 36 27.25 -1.84 -18.95
CA ASP A 36 27.53 -3.22 -19.35
C ASP A 36 27.63 -4.19 -18.16
N THR A 37 27.35 -3.73 -16.93
CA THR A 37 27.39 -4.59 -15.75
C THR A 37 26.39 -5.74 -15.91
N PRO A 38 26.84 -7.02 -15.79
CA PRO A 38 25.94 -8.16 -15.78
C PRO A 38 24.96 -8.09 -14.62
N LEU A 39 23.72 -8.47 -14.88
CA LEU A 39 22.62 -8.40 -13.91
C LEU A 39 22.31 -9.77 -13.35
N VAL A 40 21.81 -9.80 -12.13
CA VAL A 40 21.30 -11.00 -11.45
C VAL A 40 19.89 -10.73 -10.96
N MET A 41 18.98 -11.66 -11.20
CA MET A 41 17.64 -11.66 -10.61
C MET A 41 17.39 -13.04 -9.98
N ILE A 42 16.83 -13.06 -8.78
CA ILE A 42 16.63 -14.30 -8.01
C ILE A 42 15.18 -14.42 -7.58
N GLU A 43 14.50 -15.46 -8.07
CA GLU A 43 13.18 -15.87 -7.61
C GLU A 43 13.38 -16.81 -6.41
N SER A 44 13.06 -16.34 -5.20
CA SER A 44 13.26 -17.08 -3.95
C SER A 44 11.95 -17.67 -3.42
N ARG A 45 11.81 -18.99 -3.42
CA ARG A 45 10.64 -19.68 -2.87
C ARG A 45 10.46 -19.49 -1.37
N ALA A 46 11.55 -19.26 -0.62
CA ALA A 46 11.48 -19.00 0.81
C ALA A 46 10.60 -17.78 1.17
N VAL A 47 10.44 -16.82 0.28
CA VAL A 47 9.55 -15.66 0.48
C VAL A 47 8.12 -16.14 0.65
N PHE A 48 7.65 -17.00 -0.25
CA PHE A 48 6.27 -17.50 -0.28
C PHE A 48 5.99 -18.58 0.77
N ARG A 49 7.01 -19.29 1.24
CA ARG A 49 6.88 -20.26 2.35
C ARG A 49 6.70 -19.59 3.72
N ARG A 50 7.25 -18.40 3.89
CA ARG A 50 7.22 -17.69 5.18
C ARG A 50 5.88 -17.03 5.48
N ARG A 51 5.14 -16.66 4.43
CA ARG A 51 3.86 -15.96 4.54
C ARG A 51 2.88 -16.46 3.50
N ARG A 52 1.66 -16.62 3.91
CA ARG A 52 0.53 -16.96 3.04
C ARG A 52 0.08 -15.71 2.29
N PHE A 53 0.80 -15.37 1.20
CA PHE A 53 0.49 -14.20 0.38
C PHE A 53 -0.79 -14.40 -0.43
N HIS A 54 -1.40 -13.28 -0.84
CA HIS A 54 -2.45 -13.30 -1.84
C HIS A 54 -1.93 -13.88 -3.15
N ARG A 55 -2.69 -14.81 -3.76
CA ARG A 55 -2.25 -15.52 -4.95
C ARG A 55 -2.00 -14.56 -6.13
N ALA A 56 -2.89 -13.55 -6.34
CA ALA A 56 -2.68 -12.52 -7.37
C ALA A 56 -1.41 -11.70 -7.14
N LYS A 57 -0.98 -11.46 -5.88
CA LYS A 57 0.27 -10.79 -5.57
C LYS A 57 1.49 -11.63 -5.99
N ALA A 58 1.48 -12.90 -5.64
CA ALA A 58 2.56 -13.82 -6.04
C ALA A 58 2.67 -13.90 -7.56
N HIS A 59 1.54 -14.04 -8.24
CA HIS A 59 1.46 -14.04 -9.70
C HIS A 59 2.03 -12.74 -10.29
N LEU A 60 1.57 -11.58 -9.84
CA LEU A 60 2.02 -10.28 -10.35
C LEU A 60 3.54 -10.06 -10.18
N VAL A 61 4.08 -10.33 -8.99
CA VAL A 61 5.52 -10.12 -8.72
C VAL A 61 6.38 -11.03 -9.56
N LEU A 62 6.05 -12.31 -9.65
CA LEU A 62 6.81 -13.28 -10.44
C LEU A 62 6.69 -13.02 -11.95
N SER A 63 5.50 -12.67 -12.43
CA SER A 63 5.30 -12.25 -13.83
C SER A 63 6.14 -11.04 -14.16
N ALA A 64 6.14 -10.01 -13.31
CA ALA A 64 6.93 -8.80 -13.53
C ALA A 64 8.44 -9.09 -13.56
N MET A 65 8.94 -9.93 -12.66
CA MET A 65 10.34 -10.35 -12.65
C MET A 65 10.72 -11.10 -13.93
N ARG A 66 9.89 -12.06 -14.37
CA ARG A 66 10.18 -12.86 -15.58
C ARG A 66 10.08 -12.04 -16.85
N HIS A 67 9.08 -11.18 -16.98
CA HIS A 67 8.99 -10.22 -18.08
C HIS A 67 10.22 -9.31 -18.14
N ARG A 68 10.64 -8.78 -16.99
CA ARG A 68 11.85 -7.95 -16.94
C ARG A 68 13.10 -8.71 -17.33
N ALA A 69 13.23 -9.96 -16.90
CA ALA A 69 14.34 -10.82 -17.32
C ALA A 69 14.32 -11.08 -18.82
N ALA A 70 13.16 -11.34 -19.41
CA ALA A 70 13.02 -11.52 -20.86
C ALA A 70 13.39 -10.24 -21.65
N GLU A 71 13.00 -9.05 -21.17
CA GLU A 71 13.39 -7.76 -21.76
C GLU A 71 14.90 -7.51 -21.69
N LEU A 72 15.57 -7.91 -20.61
CA LEU A 72 17.00 -7.71 -20.41
C LEU A 72 17.87 -8.74 -21.18
N GLY A 73 17.28 -9.86 -21.59
CA GLY A 73 17.91 -10.90 -22.41
C GLY A 73 19.20 -11.42 -21.78
N ASP A 74 20.24 -11.57 -22.60
CA ASP A 74 21.54 -12.15 -22.18
C ASP A 74 22.29 -11.33 -21.11
N ARG A 75 21.84 -10.11 -20.84
CA ARG A 75 22.44 -9.25 -19.81
C ARG A 75 22.11 -9.76 -18.38
N VAL A 76 21.03 -10.52 -18.19
CA VAL A 76 20.58 -10.96 -16.88
C VAL A 76 20.72 -12.46 -16.70
N THR A 77 21.30 -12.86 -15.57
CA THR A 77 21.23 -14.23 -15.07
C THR A 77 20.04 -14.37 -14.13
N TYR A 78 18.96 -15.01 -14.61
CA TYR A 78 17.76 -15.28 -13.84
C TYR A 78 17.82 -16.65 -13.17
N VAL A 79 17.63 -16.69 -11.84
CA VAL A 79 17.76 -17.94 -11.07
C VAL A 79 16.51 -18.21 -10.23
N LYS A 80 15.87 -19.35 -10.43
CA LYS A 80 14.86 -19.91 -9.53
C LYS A 80 15.58 -20.72 -8.43
N ALA A 81 15.42 -20.32 -7.17
CA ALA A 81 16.14 -20.91 -6.03
C ALA A 81 15.25 -21.11 -4.80
N GLY A 82 15.69 -21.95 -3.88
CA GLY A 82 15.05 -22.12 -2.57
C GLY A 82 15.19 -20.86 -1.70
N THR A 83 16.34 -20.21 -1.74
CA THR A 83 16.65 -18.98 -0.98
C THR A 83 17.45 -17.99 -1.82
N TYR A 84 17.44 -16.71 -1.40
CA TYR A 84 18.28 -15.67 -2.02
C TYR A 84 19.77 -16.00 -1.95
N ARG A 85 20.26 -16.52 -0.81
CA ARG A 85 21.67 -16.91 -0.65
C ARG A 85 22.09 -18.00 -1.63
N GLU A 86 21.24 -19.03 -1.80
CA GLU A 86 21.46 -20.09 -2.78
C GLU A 86 21.49 -19.54 -4.21
N GLY A 87 20.52 -18.70 -4.55
CA GLY A 87 20.41 -18.08 -5.88
C GLY A 87 21.61 -17.20 -6.19
N LEU A 88 22.05 -16.37 -5.25
CA LEU A 88 23.20 -15.49 -5.44
C LEU A 88 24.49 -16.27 -5.64
N ARG A 89 24.72 -17.34 -4.86
CA ARG A 89 25.88 -18.22 -5.03
C ARG A 89 25.89 -18.85 -6.43
N LYS A 90 24.73 -19.30 -6.93
CA LYS A 90 24.61 -19.88 -8.29
C LYS A 90 24.87 -18.85 -9.39
N ALA A 91 24.36 -17.63 -9.22
CA ALA A 91 24.42 -16.59 -10.25
C ALA A 91 25.72 -15.80 -10.25
N ALA A 92 26.23 -15.44 -9.09
CA ALA A 92 27.40 -14.57 -8.94
C ALA A 92 28.68 -15.30 -8.51
N GLY A 93 28.59 -16.45 -7.82
CA GLY A 93 29.76 -17.09 -7.20
C GLY A 93 30.41 -16.17 -6.16
N GLU A 94 31.71 -15.97 -6.27
CA GLU A 94 32.50 -15.08 -5.42
C GLU A 94 32.67 -13.64 -5.98
N ARG A 95 31.98 -13.32 -7.08
CA ARG A 95 32.09 -11.98 -7.70
C ARG A 95 31.55 -10.90 -6.76
N PRO A 96 32.14 -9.70 -6.75
CA PRO A 96 31.53 -8.53 -6.10
C PRO A 96 30.12 -8.27 -6.65
N VAL A 97 29.20 -7.94 -5.74
CA VAL A 97 27.80 -7.69 -6.06
C VAL A 97 27.42 -6.30 -5.59
N THR A 98 26.78 -5.52 -6.45
CA THR A 98 26.11 -4.29 -6.04
C THR A 98 24.62 -4.50 -6.01
N VAL A 99 23.90 -3.78 -5.14
CA VAL A 99 22.45 -3.78 -5.06
C VAL A 99 21.99 -2.39 -4.60
N HIS A 100 20.92 -1.85 -5.16
CA HIS A 100 20.31 -0.66 -4.58
C HIS A 100 19.68 -0.99 -3.24
N HIS A 101 19.70 -0.01 -2.33
CA HIS A 101 19.13 -0.14 -0.99
C HIS A 101 17.76 -0.82 -1.05
N PRO A 102 17.58 -2.00 -0.42
CA PRO A 102 16.33 -2.73 -0.46
C PRO A 102 15.19 -1.97 0.24
N THR A 103 13.95 -2.26 -0.14
CA THR A 103 12.78 -1.59 0.42
C THR A 103 12.31 -2.13 1.76
N SER A 104 12.91 -3.22 2.26
CA SER A 104 12.56 -3.78 3.57
C SER A 104 13.78 -4.01 4.46
N ARG A 105 13.60 -3.86 5.78
CA ARG A 105 14.64 -4.13 6.78
C ARG A 105 15.15 -5.57 6.70
N ALA A 106 14.25 -6.54 6.46
CA ALA A 106 14.63 -7.93 6.33
C ALA A 106 15.53 -8.19 5.09
N ALA A 107 15.27 -7.49 3.98
CA ALA A 107 16.11 -7.59 2.80
C ALA A 107 17.45 -6.85 3.01
N LEU A 108 17.45 -5.71 3.69
CA LEU A 108 18.67 -4.99 4.06
C LEU A 108 19.56 -5.87 4.96
N ALA A 109 19.02 -6.44 6.03
CA ALA A 109 19.75 -7.34 6.90
C ALA A 109 20.28 -8.59 6.17
N LEU A 110 19.56 -9.07 5.14
CA LEU A 110 20.04 -10.16 4.30
C LEU A 110 21.29 -9.75 3.50
N VAL A 111 21.27 -8.58 2.85
CA VAL A 111 22.39 -8.14 2.00
C VAL A 111 23.58 -7.69 2.83
N ASP A 112 23.39 -7.07 3.97
CA ASP A 112 24.46 -6.69 4.93
C ASP A 112 25.21 -7.91 5.50
N ALA A 113 24.52 -9.06 5.59
CA ALA A 113 25.12 -10.30 6.02
C ALA A 113 25.87 -11.07 4.90
N LEU A 114 26.06 -10.44 3.72
CA LEU A 114 26.75 -11.01 2.56
C LEU A 114 28.00 -10.17 2.25
N PRO A 115 29.21 -10.63 2.60
CA PRO A 115 30.43 -9.81 2.55
C PRO A 115 30.82 -9.34 1.14
N GLN A 116 30.35 -10.02 0.08
CA GLN A 116 30.59 -9.62 -1.31
C GLN A 116 29.57 -8.58 -1.83
N VAL A 117 28.57 -8.18 -1.04
CA VAL A 117 27.51 -7.26 -1.48
C VAL A 117 27.77 -5.84 -0.98
N THR A 118 27.75 -4.88 -1.91
CA THR A 118 27.79 -3.46 -1.62
C THR A 118 26.41 -2.85 -1.89
N VAL A 119 25.84 -2.18 -0.88
CA VAL A 119 24.55 -1.51 -0.98
C VAL A 119 24.76 -0.09 -1.54
N LEU A 120 24.09 0.21 -2.64
CA LEU A 120 24.03 1.52 -3.27
C LEU A 120 22.86 2.33 -2.69
N PRO A 121 22.83 3.67 -2.87
CA PRO A 121 21.71 4.50 -2.44
C PRO A 121 20.35 3.99 -2.93
N ALA A 122 19.28 4.30 -2.17
CA ALA A 122 17.91 3.99 -2.57
C ALA A 122 17.51 4.72 -3.85
N ARG A 123 16.72 4.06 -4.70
CA ARG A 123 16.12 4.63 -5.91
C ARG A 123 14.62 4.35 -5.94
N GLY A 124 13.90 5.07 -6.80
CA GLY A 124 12.45 4.98 -6.90
C GLY A 124 11.71 5.80 -5.82
N PHE A 125 12.40 6.79 -5.25
CA PHE A 125 11.87 7.80 -4.33
C PHE A 125 12.39 9.18 -4.72
N LEU A 126 11.60 10.24 -4.41
CA LEU A 126 11.94 11.62 -4.75
C LEU A 126 12.94 12.20 -3.75
N VAL A 127 12.77 11.89 -2.47
CA VAL A 127 13.55 12.44 -1.35
C VAL A 127 14.59 11.41 -0.90
N GLY A 128 15.84 11.85 -0.71
CA GLY A 128 16.91 11.00 -0.18
C GLY A 128 16.79 10.78 1.33
N HIS A 129 17.35 9.65 1.83
CA HIS A 129 17.34 9.36 3.28
C HIS A 129 17.99 10.46 4.12
N GLN A 130 19.13 11.00 3.68
CA GLN A 130 19.84 12.07 4.40
C GLN A 130 19.00 13.35 4.42
N GLU A 131 18.38 13.69 3.31
CA GLU A 131 17.52 14.87 3.19
C GLU A 131 16.33 14.81 4.15
N PHE A 132 15.71 13.63 4.32
CA PHE A 132 14.67 13.44 5.33
C PHE A 132 15.21 13.50 6.74
N ALA A 133 16.38 12.90 7.00
CA ALA A 133 17.02 12.92 8.33
C ALA A 133 17.31 14.34 8.78
N ASP A 134 17.90 15.16 7.90
CA ASP A 134 18.19 16.57 8.15
C ASP A 134 16.91 17.37 8.46
N TRP A 135 15.83 17.11 7.71
CA TRP A 135 14.54 17.73 7.98
C TRP A 135 13.96 17.30 9.33
N ALA A 136 14.01 16.02 9.67
CA ALA A 136 13.48 15.50 10.91
C ALA A 136 14.26 16.03 12.13
N GLU A 137 15.58 16.10 12.04
CA GLU A 137 16.45 16.67 13.07
C GLU A 137 16.19 18.16 13.25
N GLY A 138 16.06 18.91 12.15
CA GLY A 138 15.71 20.33 12.15
C GLY A 138 14.35 20.65 12.78
N ARG A 139 13.50 19.65 13.01
CA ARG A 139 12.23 19.80 13.77
C ARG A 139 12.44 19.97 15.28
N GLY A 140 13.62 19.64 15.81
CA GLY A 140 13.95 19.84 17.23
C GLY A 140 12.97 19.12 18.17
N GLY A 141 12.56 17.90 17.85
CA GLY A 141 11.62 17.09 18.65
C GLY A 141 10.13 17.41 18.44
N ARG A 142 9.78 18.37 17.57
CA ARG A 142 8.39 18.61 17.17
C ARG A 142 7.88 17.44 16.34
N ALA A 143 6.57 17.18 16.40
CA ALA A 143 5.93 16.13 15.62
C ALA A 143 6.28 16.22 14.12
N LEU A 144 6.64 15.09 13.56
CA LEU A 144 6.83 14.94 12.12
C LEU A 144 5.44 14.86 11.48
N ARG A 145 4.96 15.98 10.95
CA ARG A 145 3.65 16.02 10.29
C ARG A 145 3.82 15.86 8.79
N GLN A 146 2.97 15.04 8.19
CA GLN A 146 2.97 14.82 6.73
C GLN A 146 2.80 16.14 5.95
N GLU A 147 1.92 17.03 6.40
CA GLU A 147 1.71 18.33 5.76
C GLU A 147 2.98 19.21 5.72
N ASP A 148 3.74 19.24 6.82
CA ASP A 148 4.99 20.02 6.90
C ASP A 148 6.07 19.41 5.99
N PHE A 149 6.12 18.08 5.91
CA PHE A 149 7.01 17.37 5.01
C PHE A 149 6.64 17.63 3.54
N TYR A 150 5.36 17.51 3.19
CA TYR A 150 4.87 17.71 1.83
C TYR A 150 5.13 19.14 1.33
N ARG A 151 4.89 20.17 2.17
CA ARG A 151 5.21 21.57 1.81
C ARG A 151 6.69 21.74 1.47
N ARG A 152 7.56 21.14 2.29
CA ARG A 152 9.00 21.14 2.02
C ARG A 152 9.34 20.44 0.72
N THR A 153 8.79 19.25 0.50
CA THR A 153 9.01 18.46 -0.74
C THR A 153 8.55 19.24 -1.97
N ARG A 154 7.36 19.85 -1.93
CA ARG A 154 6.87 20.70 -3.02
C ARG A 154 7.83 21.83 -3.34
N ALA A 155 8.30 22.56 -2.33
CA ALA A 155 9.21 23.68 -2.52
C ALA A 155 10.60 23.21 -3.02
N ALA A 156 11.13 22.12 -2.50
CA ALA A 156 12.46 21.60 -2.88
C ALA A 156 12.51 21.03 -4.30
N HIS A 157 11.40 20.45 -4.77
CA HIS A 157 11.31 19.81 -6.09
C HIS A 157 10.48 20.62 -7.10
N ASP A 158 10.11 21.86 -6.79
CA ASP A 158 9.32 22.77 -7.65
C ASP A 158 7.97 22.17 -8.11
N LEU A 159 7.31 21.40 -7.26
CA LEU A 159 6.07 20.68 -7.59
C LEU A 159 4.83 21.57 -7.39
N LEU A 160 4.09 21.83 -8.47
CA LEU A 160 2.92 22.71 -8.49
C LEU A 160 3.22 24.08 -7.87
N MET A 161 4.38 24.64 -8.20
CA MET A 161 4.81 25.96 -7.73
C MET A 161 4.65 27.03 -8.83
N GLU A 162 4.44 28.28 -8.41
CA GLU A 162 4.47 29.50 -9.22
C GLU A 162 5.45 30.47 -8.54
N GLY A 163 6.72 30.38 -8.95
CA GLY A 163 7.83 31.00 -8.22
C GLY A 163 7.94 30.42 -6.81
N ASP A 164 8.04 31.24 -5.79
CA ASP A 164 8.21 30.82 -4.40
C ASP A 164 6.88 30.45 -3.70
N ARG A 165 5.76 30.44 -4.43
CA ARG A 165 4.44 30.18 -3.87
C ARG A 165 3.80 28.93 -4.48
N PRO A 166 2.99 28.21 -3.70
CA PRO A 166 2.21 27.12 -4.28
C PRO A 166 1.20 27.66 -5.26
N ALA A 167 0.95 26.93 -6.34
CA ALA A 167 -0.12 27.23 -7.28
C ALA A 167 -1.45 27.47 -6.53
N SER A 168 -2.22 28.46 -6.95
CA SER A 168 -3.43 28.95 -6.25
C SER A 168 -3.19 29.54 -4.85
N GLY A 169 -1.97 29.72 -4.38
CA GLY A 169 -1.65 30.25 -3.03
C GLY A 169 -1.94 29.27 -1.88
N ARG A 170 -2.41 28.05 -2.16
CA ARG A 170 -2.74 27.03 -1.15
C ARG A 170 -1.81 25.83 -1.25
N TRP A 171 -1.28 25.40 -0.09
CA TRP A 171 -0.36 24.25 -0.04
C TRP A 171 -1.07 22.90 -0.20
N ASN A 172 -2.34 22.81 0.18
CA ASN A 172 -3.11 21.61 0.05
C ASN A 172 -4.58 21.95 -0.30
N LEU A 173 -5.21 21.13 -1.13
CA LEU A 173 -6.57 21.30 -1.61
C LEU A 173 -7.48 20.14 -1.14
N ASP A 174 -7.06 19.37 -0.15
CA ASP A 174 -7.77 18.21 0.40
C ASP A 174 -9.23 18.50 0.81
N HIS A 175 -9.51 19.73 1.27
CA HIS A 175 -10.87 20.12 1.61
C HIS A 175 -11.82 20.08 0.40
N ASP A 176 -11.30 20.31 -0.80
CA ASP A 176 -12.06 20.35 -2.04
C ASP A 176 -12.25 18.93 -2.64
N ASN A 177 -11.72 17.88 -1.98
CA ASN A 177 -11.61 16.50 -2.46
C ASN A 177 -12.37 15.48 -1.59
N ARG A 178 -13.49 15.87 -0.96
CA ARG A 178 -14.23 15.02 -0.01
C ARG A 178 -15.70 14.90 -0.34
N GLU A 179 -16.02 14.86 -1.62
CA GLU A 179 -17.39 14.71 -2.05
C GLU A 179 -17.90 13.27 -1.85
N PRO A 180 -19.13 13.07 -1.39
CA PRO A 180 -19.75 11.76 -1.43
C PRO A 180 -19.96 11.32 -2.88
N PRO A 181 -20.18 10.01 -3.15
CA PRO A 181 -20.53 9.58 -4.49
C PRO A 181 -21.81 10.30 -4.98
N PRO A 182 -21.96 10.52 -6.30
CA PRO A 182 -23.18 11.10 -6.84
C PRO A 182 -24.40 10.26 -6.43
N ARG A 183 -25.53 10.93 -6.17
CA ARG A 183 -26.76 10.25 -5.76
C ARG A 183 -27.20 9.28 -6.86
N ASP A 184 -27.63 8.10 -6.45
CA ASP A 184 -28.17 7.06 -7.32
C ASP A 184 -27.17 6.56 -8.43
N ALA A 185 -25.89 6.92 -8.30
CA ALA A 185 -24.86 6.43 -9.21
C ALA A 185 -24.40 5.01 -8.80
N GLU A 186 -24.39 4.10 -9.74
CA GLU A 186 -23.75 2.78 -9.59
C GLU A 186 -22.25 2.83 -9.90
N ALA A 187 -21.82 3.77 -10.74
CA ALA A 187 -20.44 4.02 -11.13
C ALA A 187 -20.22 5.49 -11.46
N LEU A 188 -18.96 5.93 -11.43
CA LEU A 188 -18.60 7.22 -12.02
C LEU A 188 -18.62 7.11 -13.55
N ASP A 189 -19.04 8.19 -14.22
CA ASP A 189 -18.99 8.29 -15.69
C ASP A 189 -17.57 8.59 -16.15
N VAL A 190 -16.69 7.61 -15.96
CA VAL A 190 -15.28 7.68 -16.38
C VAL A 190 -14.89 6.40 -17.11
N PRO A 191 -13.99 6.46 -18.12
CA PRO A 191 -13.53 5.28 -18.82
C PRO A 191 -12.90 4.26 -17.87
N SER A 192 -13.06 2.97 -18.15
CA SER A 192 -12.45 1.91 -17.36
C SER A 192 -10.92 2.05 -17.30
N PRO A 193 -10.27 1.68 -16.19
CA PRO A 193 -8.82 1.73 -16.08
C PRO A 193 -8.16 0.82 -17.12
N TYR A 194 -6.86 1.06 -17.34
CA TYR A 194 -6.06 0.18 -18.19
C TYR A 194 -6.11 -1.26 -17.67
N ARG A 195 -6.33 -2.21 -18.57
CA ARG A 195 -6.26 -3.63 -18.26
C ARG A 195 -5.11 -4.27 -19.04
N PRO A 196 -4.13 -4.88 -18.36
CA PRO A 196 -3.06 -5.61 -19.02
C PRO A 196 -3.58 -6.86 -19.72
N ARG A 197 -2.80 -7.38 -20.66
CA ARG A 197 -3.03 -8.68 -21.28
C ARG A 197 -1.99 -9.65 -20.80
N GLU A 198 -2.43 -10.84 -20.46
CA GLU A 198 -1.56 -11.96 -20.09
C GLU A 198 -0.96 -12.61 -21.33
N ASP A 199 0.21 -13.21 -21.16
CA ASP A 199 0.90 -13.99 -22.17
C ASP A 199 1.49 -15.29 -21.61
N ALA A 200 2.33 -15.98 -22.37
CA ALA A 200 2.93 -17.25 -21.98
C ALA A 200 3.77 -17.17 -20.69
N ILE A 201 4.35 -16.00 -20.37
CA ILE A 201 5.11 -15.82 -19.12
C ILE A 201 4.15 -15.86 -17.91
N ASP A 202 3.00 -15.19 -18.02
CA ASP A 202 1.98 -15.20 -16.98
C ASP A 202 1.43 -16.62 -16.75
N GLU A 203 1.22 -17.38 -17.82
CA GLU A 203 0.78 -18.78 -17.76
C GLU A 203 1.83 -19.68 -17.09
N GLU A 204 3.10 -19.51 -17.43
CA GLU A 204 4.20 -20.25 -16.79
C GLU A 204 4.26 -19.97 -15.28
N VAL A 205 4.09 -18.72 -14.86
CA VAL A 205 4.02 -18.36 -13.45
C VAL A 205 2.85 -19.06 -12.77
N ARG A 206 1.66 -19.03 -13.36
CA ARG A 206 0.46 -19.68 -12.80
C ARG A 206 0.67 -21.20 -12.63
N HIS A 207 1.28 -21.86 -13.61
CA HIS A 207 1.63 -23.28 -13.51
C HIS A 207 2.64 -23.55 -12.36
N ASP A 208 3.60 -22.66 -12.14
CA ASP A 208 4.54 -22.79 -11.03
C ASP A 208 3.85 -22.63 -9.67
N LEU A 209 2.94 -21.64 -9.53
CA LEU A 209 2.15 -21.44 -8.31
C LEU A 209 1.25 -22.65 -8.03
N ASP A 210 0.56 -23.19 -9.06
CA ASP A 210 -0.27 -24.40 -8.95
C ASP A 210 0.54 -25.61 -8.48
N ARG A 211 1.76 -25.75 -8.99
CA ARG A 211 2.66 -26.85 -8.59
C ARG A 211 3.06 -26.73 -7.15
N TRP A 212 3.44 -25.52 -6.68
CA TRP A 212 3.86 -25.29 -5.29
C TRP A 212 2.69 -25.52 -4.32
N GLU A 213 1.49 -25.10 -4.67
CA GLU A 213 0.31 -25.28 -3.83
C GLU A 213 -0.10 -26.75 -3.76
N ARG A 214 -0.16 -27.46 -4.90
CA ARG A 214 -0.44 -28.91 -4.94
C ARG A 214 0.59 -29.76 -4.18
N SER A 215 1.85 -29.34 -4.14
CA SER A 215 2.88 -30.03 -3.38
C SER A 215 2.85 -29.74 -1.88
N GLY A 216 2.00 -28.80 -1.42
CA GLY A 216 1.97 -28.32 -0.04
C GLY A 216 3.17 -27.47 0.36
N GLU A 217 4.01 -27.07 -0.61
CA GLU A 217 5.21 -26.26 -0.37
C GLU A 217 4.86 -24.82 0.03
N VAL A 218 3.79 -24.28 -0.54
CA VAL A 218 3.29 -22.92 -0.33
C VAL A 218 1.76 -22.97 -0.22
N THR A 219 1.20 -22.07 0.56
CA THR A 219 -0.24 -21.81 0.60
C THR A 219 -0.51 -20.35 0.28
N PHE A 220 -1.61 -20.09 -0.40
CA PHE A 220 -2.03 -18.73 -0.76
C PHE A 220 -3.36 -18.37 -0.09
N VAL A 221 -3.70 -17.09 -0.09
CA VAL A 221 -5.02 -16.56 0.23
C VAL A 221 -5.57 -15.81 -0.97
N GLY A 222 -6.88 -15.67 -1.05
CA GLY A 222 -7.54 -15.01 -2.19
C GLY A 222 -7.47 -15.82 -3.47
N ARG A 223 -7.87 -15.20 -4.57
CA ARG A 223 -7.99 -15.83 -5.89
C ARG A 223 -6.94 -15.29 -6.85
N ASP A 224 -6.63 -16.08 -7.86
CA ASP A 224 -5.87 -15.67 -9.03
C ASP A 224 -6.84 -15.70 -10.23
N GLY A 225 -6.97 -14.58 -10.87
CA GLY A 225 -7.72 -14.39 -12.10
C GLY A 225 -6.84 -13.65 -13.13
N PRO A 226 -7.43 -13.11 -14.20
CA PRO A 226 -6.70 -12.26 -15.13
C PRO A 226 -6.02 -11.10 -14.38
N ARG A 227 -4.76 -10.81 -14.76
CA ARG A 227 -4.01 -9.71 -14.11
C ARG A 227 -4.76 -8.37 -14.20
N HIS A 228 -4.93 -7.73 -13.06
CA HIS A 228 -5.50 -6.39 -12.98
C HIS A 228 -4.43 -5.29 -13.08
N PHE A 229 -3.16 -5.63 -12.86
CA PHE A 229 -2.06 -4.67 -12.70
C PHE A 229 -0.93 -4.95 -13.70
N PRO A 230 -0.24 -3.90 -14.15
CA PRO A 230 0.90 -4.01 -15.05
C PRO A 230 2.03 -4.88 -14.50
N ALA A 231 2.59 -5.76 -15.33
CA ALA A 231 3.79 -6.54 -15.05
C ALA A 231 5.01 -6.04 -15.85
N THR A 232 4.81 -5.16 -16.84
CA THR A 232 5.89 -4.60 -17.65
C THR A 232 5.91 -3.08 -17.57
N ARG A 233 7.08 -2.49 -17.81
CA ARG A 233 7.24 -1.03 -17.93
C ARG A 233 6.30 -0.43 -18.97
N ARG A 234 6.17 -1.07 -20.13
CA ARG A 234 5.27 -0.62 -21.21
C ARG A 234 3.81 -0.57 -20.75
N GLU A 235 3.34 -1.62 -20.07
CA GLU A 235 1.98 -1.64 -19.51
C GLU A 235 1.79 -0.55 -18.44
N ALA A 236 2.79 -0.37 -17.56
CA ALA A 236 2.74 0.64 -16.51
C ALA A 236 2.66 2.08 -17.07
N LEU A 237 3.41 2.37 -18.15
CA LEU A 237 3.31 3.65 -18.85
C LEU A 237 1.96 3.85 -19.55
N ASN A 238 1.36 2.76 -20.07
CA ASN A 238 0.02 2.83 -20.65
C ASN A 238 -1.04 3.09 -19.56
N ALA A 239 -0.89 2.46 -18.40
CA ALA A 239 -1.76 2.70 -17.26
C ALA A 239 -1.66 4.16 -16.76
N LEU A 240 -0.45 4.70 -16.62
CA LEU A 240 -0.21 6.09 -16.25
C LEU A 240 -0.84 7.05 -17.26
N ARG A 241 -0.60 6.85 -18.56
CA ARG A 241 -1.17 7.69 -19.59
C ARG A 241 -2.70 7.69 -19.53
N ARG A 242 -3.32 6.50 -19.45
CA ARG A 242 -4.76 6.36 -19.40
C ARG A 242 -5.37 6.96 -18.13
N PHE A 243 -4.69 6.85 -17.00
CA PHE A 243 -5.13 7.53 -15.78
C PHE A 243 -5.13 9.06 -15.97
N VAL A 244 -4.04 9.61 -16.48
CA VAL A 244 -3.90 11.07 -16.66
C VAL A 244 -4.94 11.61 -17.64
N SER A 245 -5.14 10.93 -18.81
CA SER A 245 -6.08 11.40 -19.82
C SER A 245 -7.55 11.22 -19.45
N ASP A 246 -7.90 10.13 -18.77
CA ASP A 246 -9.30 9.68 -18.67
C ASP A 246 -9.89 9.86 -17.28
N ARG A 247 -9.07 9.92 -16.21
CA ARG A 247 -9.52 9.74 -14.83
C ARG A 247 -9.00 10.80 -13.86
N LEU A 248 -7.85 11.43 -14.14
CA LEU A 248 -7.22 12.40 -13.25
C LEU A 248 -8.15 13.58 -12.94
N ALA A 249 -8.91 14.05 -13.92
CA ALA A 249 -9.80 15.21 -13.75
C ALA A 249 -10.86 14.99 -12.67
N THR A 250 -11.36 13.76 -12.49
CA THR A 250 -12.39 13.39 -11.52
C THR A 250 -11.81 12.74 -10.26
N PHE A 251 -10.50 12.51 -10.21
CA PHE A 251 -9.84 11.85 -9.08
C PHE A 251 -10.06 12.59 -7.76
N GLY A 252 -9.77 13.91 -7.75
CA GLY A 252 -9.80 14.71 -6.54
C GLY A 252 -11.15 14.66 -5.82
N PRO A 253 -12.24 15.15 -6.44
CA PRO A 253 -13.54 15.24 -5.76
C PRO A 253 -13.99 13.93 -5.11
N TYR A 254 -13.77 12.79 -5.78
CA TYR A 254 -14.26 11.46 -5.36
C TYR A 254 -13.19 10.54 -4.80
N GLU A 255 -12.01 11.05 -4.39
CA GLU A 255 -10.93 10.19 -3.86
C GLU A 255 -11.34 9.41 -2.61
N ASP A 256 -12.30 9.94 -1.82
CA ASP A 256 -12.83 9.33 -0.60
C ASP A 256 -14.15 8.58 -0.79
N ALA A 257 -14.76 8.62 -1.96
CA ALA A 257 -16.05 7.98 -2.21
C ALA A 257 -15.90 6.49 -2.54
N MET A 258 -16.95 5.71 -2.25
CA MET A 258 -16.99 4.26 -2.45
C MET A 258 -18.30 3.85 -3.11
N LEU A 259 -18.24 2.99 -4.13
CA LEU A 259 -19.40 2.40 -4.79
C LEU A 259 -19.23 0.88 -4.93
N THR A 260 -20.31 0.15 -4.72
CA THR A 260 -20.34 -1.32 -4.81
C THR A 260 -19.98 -1.81 -6.22
N ALA A 261 -20.58 -1.24 -7.25
CA ALA A 261 -20.38 -1.65 -8.63
C ALA A 261 -19.13 -1.01 -9.30
N ASP A 262 -18.58 0.07 -8.71
CA ASP A 262 -17.35 0.72 -9.18
C ASP A 262 -16.29 0.79 -8.05
N PRO A 263 -15.66 -0.33 -7.71
CA PRO A 263 -14.67 -0.38 -6.63
C PRO A 263 -13.38 0.38 -6.94
N VAL A 264 -13.18 0.82 -8.16
CA VAL A 264 -12.00 1.57 -8.60
C VAL A 264 -12.24 3.07 -8.53
N MET A 265 -13.47 3.54 -8.71
CA MET A 265 -13.79 4.95 -8.80
C MET A 265 -12.87 5.65 -9.82
N SER A 266 -12.28 6.79 -9.48
CA SER A 266 -11.29 7.48 -10.31
C SER A 266 -9.83 7.19 -9.93
N HIS A 267 -9.56 6.17 -9.12
CA HIS A 267 -8.20 5.85 -8.67
C HIS A 267 -7.29 5.38 -9.81
N SER A 268 -5.98 5.66 -9.66
CA SER A 268 -4.98 5.44 -10.70
C SER A 268 -4.57 3.98 -10.89
N LEU A 269 -4.66 3.13 -9.86
CA LEU A 269 -4.13 1.76 -9.81
C LEU A 269 -2.61 1.67 -10.08
N LEU A 270 -1.85 2.74 -9.84
CA LEU A 270 -0.41 2.79 -10.10
C LEU A 270 0.45 2.31 -8.93
N SER A 271 -0.14 2.08 -7.75
CA SER A 271 0.59 1.70 -6.54
C SER A 271 1.46 0.45 -6.72
N SER A 272 0.93 -0.59 -7.37
CA SER A 272 1.70 -1.81 -7.68
C SER A 272 2.87 -1.54 -8.65
N SER A 273 2.65 -0.70 -9.67
CA SER A 273 3.69 -0.34 -10.64
C SER A 273 4.81 0.50 -10.01
N LEU A 274 4.46 1.40 -9.08
CA LEU A 274 5.44 2.17 -8.30
C LEU A 274 6.22 1.26 -7.33
N ASN A 275 5.54 0.32 -6.68
CA ASN A 275 6.17 -0.56 -5.70
C ASN A 275 6.98 -1.70 -6.32
N LEU A 276 6.69 -2.09 -7.57
CA LEU A 276 7.56 -2.96 -8.37
C LEU A 276 8.73 -2.18 -9.00
N GLY A 277 8.75 -0.85 -8.85
CA GLY A 277 9.74 0.02 -9.49
C GLY A 277 9.58 0.10 -11.01
N LEU A 278 8.44 -0.31 -11.60
CA LEU A 278 8.18 -0.18 -13.04
C LEU A 278 8.01 1.28 -13.46
N LEU A 279 7.48 2.13 -12.56
CA LEU A 279 7.36 3.57 -12.73
C LEU A 279 8.28 4.30 -11.75
N ASP A 280 8.85 5.40 -12.20
CA ASP A 280 9.51 6.37 -11.35
C ASP A 280 8.45 7.34 -10.78
N PRO A 281 8.44 7.66 -9.47
CA PRO A 281 7.50 8.62 -8.90
C PRO A 281 7.61 10.01 -9.55
N ALA A 282 8.81 10.45 -9.94
CA ALA A 282 9.02 11.73 -10.61
C ALA A 282 8.20 11.83 -11.91
N GLU A 283 8.27 10.81 -12.77
CA GLU A 283 7.52 10.82 -14.04
C GLU A 283 5.99 10.83 -13.86
N CYS A 284 5.50 10.23 -12.77
CA CYS A 284 4.07 10.26 -12.45
C CYS A 284 3.62 11.67 -12.07
N VAL A 285 4.41 12.36 -11.24
CA VAL A 285 4.16 13.73 -10.81
C VAL A 285 4.28 14.70 -11.98
N GLU A 286 5.35 14.60 -12.79
CA GLU A 286 5.59 15.44 -13.97
C GLU A 286 4.43 15.35 -14.97
N ARG A 287 3.91 14.16 -15.23
CA ARG A 287 2.80 13.99 -16.17
C ARG A 287 1.49 14.56 -15.64
N ALA A 288 1.23 14.43 -14.35
CA ALA A 288 0.03 15.03 -13.73
C ALA A 288 0.12 16.56 -13.74
N GLU A 289 1.27 17.11 -13.42
CA GLU A 289 1.51 18.56 -13.47
C GLU A 289 1.40 19.10 -14.90
N ALA A 290 1.94 18.39 -15.89
CA ALA A 290 1.81 18.76 -17.29
C ALA A 290 0.34 18.83 -17.74
N ALA A 291 -0.50 17.87 -17.32
CA ALA A 291 -1.93 17.89 -17.61
C ALA A 291 -2.65 19.10 -16.98
N TRP A 292 -2.28 19.50 -15.75
CA TRP A 292 -2.79 20.73 -15.16
C TRP A 292 -2.36 21.97 -15.95
N ARG A 293 -1.07 22.09 -16.28
CA ARG A 293 -0.56 23.24 -17.03
C ARG A 293 -1.18 23.36 -18.44
N ALA A 294 -1.55 22.22 -19.03
CA ALA A 294 -2.28 22.16 -20.30
C ALA A 294 -3.79 22.46 -20.16
N GLY A 295 -4.33 22.60 -18.94
CA GLY A 295 -5.76 22.78 -18.68
C GLY A 295 -6.61 21.52 -18.85
N GLU A 296 -5.98 20.33 -18.88
CA GLU A 296 -6.65 19.03 -19.08
C GLU A 296 -7.20 18.46 -17.76
N ALA A 297 -6.67 18.89 -16.62
CA ALA A 297 -7.12 18.47 -15.29
C ALA A 297 -7.15 19.63 -14.29
N PRO A 298 -8.14 19.72 -13.39
CA PRO A 298 -8.24 20.77 -12.39
C PRO A 298 -7.19 20.60 -11.29
N LEU A 299 -6.75 21.73 -10.73
CA LEU A 299 -5.64 21.77 -9.77
C LEU A 299 -5.89 20.92 -8.51
N ASN A 300 -7.14 20.88 -8.00
CA ASN A 300 -7.46 20.10 -6.81
C ASN A 300 -7.24 18.59 -7.03
N SER A 301 -7.60 18.07 -8.20
CA SER A 301 -7.35 16.65 -8.56
C SER A 301 -5.86 16.38 -8.76
N VAL A 302 -5.16 17.26 -9.44
CA VAL A 302 -3.70 17.11 -9.68
C VAL A 302 -2.92 17.23 -8.37
N GLU A 303 -3.24 18.23 -7.53
CA GLU A 303 -2.63 18.39 -6.21
C GLU A 303 -2.92 17.18 -5.32
N GLY A 304 -4.17 16.69 -5.31
CA GLY A 304 -4.54 15.47 -4.60
C GLY A 304 -3.67 14.28 -5.02
N PHE A 305 -3.49 14.04 -6.33
CA PHE A 305 -2.65 12.96 -6.83
C PHE A 305 -1.16 13.16 -6.49
N VAL A 306 -0.61 14.34 -6.71
CA VAL A 306 0.78 14.68 -6.37
C VAL A 306 1.02 14.49 -4.86
N ARG A 307 0.07 14.88 -4.01
CA ARG A 307 0.15 14.70 -2.56
C ARG A 307 0.19 13.22 -2.14
N GLN A 308 -0.46 12.32 -2.89
CA GLN A 308 -0.35 10.88 -2.61
C GLN A 308 1.06 10.35 -2.93
N ILE A 309 1.72 10.85 -3.98
CA ILE A 309 3.05 10.39 -4.40
C ILE A 309 4.16 11.14 -3.65
N ALA A 310 4.28 12.45 -3.84
CA ALA A 310 5.36 13.26 -3.28
C ALA A 310 5.16 13.59 -1.78
N GLY A 311 3.93 13.47 -1.28
CA GLY A 311 3.60 13.64 0.13
C GLY A 311 3.57 12.31 0.86
N TRP A 312 2.48 11.56 0.73
CA TRP A 312 2.25 10.36 1.54
C TRP A 312 3.23 9.22 1.26
N ARG A 313 3.47 8.85 0.00
CA ARG A 313 4.37 7.73 -0.33
C ARG A 313 5.79 7.98 0.18
N GLU A 314 6.34 9.16 -0.07
CA GLU A 314 7.66 9.55 0.40
C GLU A 314 7.73 9.61 1.93
N TYR A 315 6.72 10.24 2.56
CA TYR A 315 6.65 10.35 4.02
C TYR A 315 6.62 8.99 4.71
N ILE A 316 5.79 8.06 4.23
CA ILE A 316 5.66 6.70 4.79
C ILE A 316 6.97 5.91 4.63
N TRP A 317 7.62 6.02 3.46
CA TRP A 317 8.93 5.42 3.22
C TRP A 317 9.96 5.86 4.24
N HIS A 318 10.07 7.16 4.47
CA HIS A 318 11.03 7.71 5.41
C HIS A 318 10.68 7.41 6.86
N LEU A 319 9.40 7.43 7.25
CA LEU A 319 9.00 7.04 8.59
C LEU A 319 9.29 5.58 8.89
N TYR A 320 9.13 4.68 7.93
CA TYR A 320 9.48 3.27 8.09
C TYR A 320 10.94 3.10 8.53
N TRP A 321 11.87 3.83 7.93
CA TRP A 321 13.28 3.78 8.31
C TRP A 321 13.57 4.58 9.60
N HIS A 322 12.97 5.74 9.75
CA HIS A 322 13.22 6.65 10.87
C HIS A 322 12.76 6.10 12.23
N PHE A 323 11.60 5.43 12.28
CA PHE A 323 11.06 4.91 13.54
C PHE A 323 11.78 3.65 14.05
N GLY A 324 12.58 2.97 13.26
CA GLY A 324 13.33 1.81 13.70
C GLY A 324 12.49 0.52 13.77
N GLU A 325 13.15 -0.58 14.18
CA GLU A 325 12.50 -1.90 14.27
C GLU A 325 11.48 -1.99 15.41
N GLU A 326 11.74 -1.28 16.50
CA GLU A 326 10.87 -1.25 17.68
C GLU A 326 9.47 -0.69 17.37
N TYR A 327 9.34 0.09 16.31
CA TYR A 327 8.04 0.63 15.90
C TYR A 327 7.02 -0.48 15.61
N ARG A 328 7.47 -1.64 15.12
CA ARG A 328 6.61 -2.81 14.81
C ARG A 328 5.87 -3.37 16.04
N THR A 329 6.40 -3.16 17.22
CA THR A 329 5.83 -3.67 18.47
C THR A 329 5.02 -2.63 19.25
N THR A 330 4.85 -1.43 18.67
CA THR A 330 4.04 -0.39 19.32
C THR A 330 2.58 -0.80 19.39
N ASN A 331 1.96 -0.62 20.57
CA ASN A 331 0.56 -0.97 20.81
C ASN A 331 -0.01 -0.07 21.93
N ALA A 332 -0.10 1.22 21.66
CA ALA A 332 -0.50 2.22 22.65
C ALA A 332 -1.95 2.04 23.15
N LEU A 333 -2.82 1.38 22.39
CA LEU A 333 -4.19 1.09 22.78
C LEU A 333 -4.34 -0.23 23.53
N GLY A 334 -3.28 -1.06 23.60
CA GLY A 334 -3.32 -2.36 24.28
C GLY A 334 -4.26 -3.37 23.60
N HIS A 335 -4.30 -3.38 22.27
CA HIS A 335 -5.12 -4.29 21.50
C HIS A 335 -4.38 -5.61 21.28
N HIS A 336 -4.97 -6.74 21.70
CA HIS A 336 -4.32 -8.06 21.67
C HIS A 336 -5.23 -9.17 21.14
N ALA A 337 -6.46 -8.88 20.73
CA ALA A 337 -7.35 -9.89 20.18
C ALA A 337 -6.78 -10.43 18.85
N PRO A 338 -6.81 -11.76 18.63
CA PRO A 338 -6.33 -12.34 17.37
C PRO A 338 -7.27 -11.97 16.21
N LEU A 339 -6.74 -12.05 14.98
CA LEU A 339 -7.59 -11.97 13.79
C LEU A 339 -8.37 -13.28 13.64
N PRO A 340 -9.71 -13.23 13.47
CA PRO A 340 -10.50 -14.44 13.27
C PRO A 340 -10.23 -15.08 11.90
N ASP A 341 -10.54 -16.38 11.77
CA ASP A 341 -10.26 -17.15 10.55
C ASP A 341 -11.00 -16.60 9.32
N TRP A 342 -12.27 -16.22 9.47
CA TRP A 342 -13.05 -15.64 8.38
C TRP A 342 -12.41 -14.37 7.79
N TRP A 343 -11.76 -13.56 8.63
CA TRP A 343 -11.00 -12.39 8.20
C TRP A 343 -9.69 -12.80 7.53
N SER A 344 -8.95 -13.68 8.17
CA SER A 344 -7.63 -14.13 7.73
C SER A 344 -7.68 -14.85 6.38
N ASP A 345 -8.80 -15.52 6.10
CA ASP A 345 -9.07 -16.29 4.88
C ASP A 345 -9.84 -15.52 3.81
N LEU A 346 -10.20 -14.25 4.08
CA LEU A 346 -11.01 -13.41 3.18
C LEU A 346 -12.39 -14.05 2.87
N ASP A 347 -13.00 -14.68 3.87
CA ASP A 347 -14.32 -15.30 3.74
C ASP A 347 -15.43 -14.24 3.77
N ALA A 348 -15.62 -13.59 2.63
CA ALA A 348 -16.64 -12.57 2.45
C ALA A 348 -18.06 -13.13 2.54
N ASP A 349 -18.23 -14.42 2.26
CA ASP A 349 -19.54 -15.08 2.21
C ASP A 349 -20.07 -15.37 3.63
N ALA A 350 -19.20 -15.43 4.63
CA ALA A 350 -19.57 -15.52 6.04
C ALA A 350 -20.09 -14.17 6.61
N VAL A 351 -19.91 -13.05 5.92
CA VAL A 351 -20.16 -11.69 6.43
C VAL A 351 -21.49 -11.14 5.95
N THR A 352 -22.40 -10.82 6.88
CA THR A 352 -23.71 -10.22 6.58
C THR A 352 -23.63 -8.70 6.35
N ALA A 353 -22.71 -8.01 7.05
CA ALA A 353 -22.51 -6.56 6.89
C ALA A 353 -22.05 -6.22 5.47
N HIS A 354 -22.93 -5.67 4.65
CA HIS A 354 -22.71 -5.50 3.19
C HIS A 354 -21.43 -4.72 2.85
N CYS A 355 -21.13 -3.65 3.58
CA CYS A 355 -19.89 -2.90 3.36
C CYS A 355 -18.63 -3.75 3.56
N LEU A 356 -18.60 -4.59 4.60
CA LEU A 356 -17.46 -5.42 4.92
C LEU A 356 -17.36 -6.63 3.99
N SER A 357 -18.49 -7.29 3.71
CA SER A 357 -18.60 -8.39 2.74
C SER A 357 -18.13 -7.95 1.35
N THR A 358 -18.61 -6.81 0.84
CA THR A 358 -18.22 -6.25 -0.46
C THR A 358 -16.71 -6.00 -0.54
N VAL A 359 -16.13 -5.35 0.47
CA VAL A 359 -14.70 -5.02 0.48
C VAL A 359 -13.81 -6.26 0.62
N LEU A 360 -14.23 -7.24 1.44
CA LEU A 360 -13.51 -8.52 1.55
C LEU A 360 -13.60 -9.34 0.25
N ALA A 361 -14.76 -9.37 -0.40
CA ALA A 361 -14.92 -10.05 -1.69
C ALA A 361 -14.03 -9.43 -2.76
N GLN A 362 -14.01 -8.10 -2.85
CA GLN A 362 -13.12 -7.38 -3.77
C GLN A 362 -11.65 -7.71 -3.49
N LEU A 363 -11.24 -7.70 -2.21
CA LEU A 363 -9.88 -8.04 -1.83
C LEU A 363 -9.56 -9.49 -2.16
N ARG A 364 -10.46 -10.46 -1.85
CA ARG A 364 -10.31 -11.88 -2.18
C ARG A 364 -10.09 -12.10 -3.69
N ASP A 365 -10.83 -11.38 -4.51
CA ASP A 365 -10.86 -11.62 -5.96
C ASP A 365 -9.77 -10.86 -6.73
N THR A 366 -9.28 -9.73 -6.20
CA THR A 366 -8.33 -8.85 -6.91
C THR A 366 -7.02 -8.57 -6.18
N GLY A 367 -6.96 -8.83 -4.88
CA GLY A 367 -5.87 -8.43 -4.01
C GLY A 367 -5.75 -6.90 -3.81
N TRP A 368 -6.83 -6.14 -4.08
CA TRP A 368 -6.76 -4.68 -4.02
C TRP A 368 -8.10 -4.03 -3.68
N THR A 369 -8.03 -2.95 -2.95
CA THR A 369 -9.06 -1.92 -2.83
C THR A 369 -8.37 -0.55 -2.69
N HIS A 370 -9.05 0.57 -2.93
CA HIS A 370 -8.44 1.87 -2.73
C HIS A 370 -8.29 2.21 -1.22
N HIS A 371 -7.69 3.37 -0.91
CA HIS A 371 -7.27 3.69 0.46
C HIS A 371 -8.42 3.82 1.47
N ILE A 372 -9.59 4.31 1.05
CA ILE A 372 -10.72 4.50 1.98
C ILE A 372 -11.34 3.19 2.45
N PRO A 373 -11.70 2.21 1.62
CA PRO A 373 -12.08 0.89 2.12
C PRO A 373 -11.03 0.26 3.03
N ARG A 374 -9.72 0.44 2.75
CA ARG A 374 -8.65 -0.05 3.64
C ARG A 374 -8.73 0.60 5.02
N LEU A 375 -8.89 1.92 5.06
CA LEU A 375 -8.86 2.69 6.31
C LEU A 375 -10.22 2.63 7.04
N MET A 376 -11.32 2.93 6.34
CA MET A 376 -12.60 3.21 6.96
C MET A 376 -13.56 2.02 7.00
N VAL A 377 -13.29 0.98 6.21
CA VAL A 377 -14.01 -0.30 6.33
C VAL A 377 -13.12 -1.29 7.06
N LEU A 378 -12.04 -1.77 6.48
CA LEU A 378 -11.21 -2.82 7.07
C LEU A 378 -10.50 -2.36 8.36
N GLY A 379 -9.71 -1.30 8.28
CA GLY A 379 -8.93 -0.80 9.41
C GLY A 379 -9.79 -0.31 10.57
N ASN A 380 -10.88 0.40 10.28
CA ASN A 380 -11.83 0.88 11.27
C ASN A 380 -12.53 -0.28 12.00
N TYR A 381 -12.95 -1.32 11.28
CA TYR A 381 -13.54 -2.51 11.91
C TYR A 381 -12.54 -3.18 12.86
N ALA A 382 -11.32 -3.46 12.39
CA ALA A 382 -10.27 -4.07 13.19
C ALA A 382 -9.93 -3.26 14.46
N LEU A 383 -9.85 -1.93 14.33
CA LEU A 383 -9.63 -1.00 15.45
C LEU A 383 -10.75 -1.11 16.50
N GLN A 384 -12.00 -1.16 16.07
CA GLN A 384 -13.16 -1.28 16.95
C GLN A 384 -13.19 -2.65 17.66
N ARG A 385 -12.74 -3.72 16.99
CA ARG A 385 -12.62 -5.06 17.60
C ARG A 385 -11.46 -5.19 18.56
N GLY A 386 -10.48 -4.31 18.50
CA GLY A 386 -9.29 -4.37 19.35
C GLY A 386 -8.33 -5.49 18.93
N TRP A 387 -8.27 -5.78 17.64
CA TRP A 387 -7.37 -6.79 17.10
C TRP A 387 -5.92 -6.35 17.20
N ASP A 388 -5.00 -7.31 17.33
CA ASP A 388 -3.56 -7.04 17.42
C ASP A 388 -3.06 -6.28 16.20
N PRO A 389 -2.47 -5.07 16.39
CA PRO A 389 -2.06 -4.23 15.27
C PRO A 389 -0.88 -4.78 14.47
N ALA A 390 -0.01 -5.61 15.08
CA ALA A 390 1.09 -6.22 14.37
C ALA A 390 0.60 -7.37 13.48
N ALA A 391 -0.34 -8.19 13.98
CA ALA A 391 -1.00 -9.23 13.20
C ALA A 391 -1.79 -8.63 12.02
N LEU A 392 -2.51 -7.52 12.26
CA LEU A 392 -3.23 -6.80 11.21
C LEU A 392 -2.27 -6.21 10.16
N THR A 393 -1.13 -5.68 10.58
CA THR A 393 -0.10 -5.17 9.65
C THR A 393 0.44 -6.27 8.75
N ASP A 394 0.73 -7.47 9.30
CA ASP A 394 1.14 -8.62 8.49
C ASP A 394 0.03 -9.08 7.54
N TRP A 395 -1.23 -9.06 7.98
CA TRP A 395 -2.37 -9.38 7.13
C TRP A 395 -2.47 -8.40 5.94
N PHE A 396 -2.38 -7.09 6.15
CA PHE A 396 -2.35 -6.09 5.07
C PHE A 396 -1.16 -6.30 4.12
N HIS A 397 0.03 -6.59 4.67
CA HIS A 397 1.22 -6.87 3.87
C HIS A 397 1.01 -8.06 2.93
N ARG A 398 0.40 -9.14 3.41
CA ARG A 398 0.25 -10.37 2.63
C ARG A 398 -0.96 -10.37 1.68
N CYS A 399 -2.06 -9.70 2.05
CA CYS A 399 -3.31 -9.76 1.28
C CYS A 399 -3.39 -8.74 0.13
N PHE A 400 -2.63 -7.64 0.17
CA PHE A 400 -2.68 -6.63 -0.88
C PHE A 400 -1.53 -6.77 -1.88
N VAL A 401 -1.82 -6.64 -3.18
CA VAL A 401 -0.82 -6.73 -4.27
C VAL A 401 0.25 -5.64 -4.16
N ASP A 402 -0.12 -4.47 -3.67
CA ASP A 402 0.76 -3.33 -3.37
C ASP A 402 1.19 -3.25 -1.90
N GLY A 403 0.90 -4.29 -1.11
CA GLY A 403 1.21 -4.38 0.31
C GLY A 403 2.67 -4.74 0.56
N TYR A 404 3.55 -3.76 0.61
CA TYR A 404 4.95 -3.92 1.00
C TYR A 404 5.15 -3.57 2.47
N ASP A 405 6.17 -4.12 3.10
CA ASP A 405 6.42 -3.94 4.54
C ASP A 405 6.54 -2.44 4.91
N TRP A 406 7.30 -1.69 4.13
CA TRP A 406 7.49 -0.26 4.33
C TRP A 406 6.19 0.55 4.13
N VAL A 407 5.30 0.09 3.24
CA VAL A 407 3.99 0.73 3.02
C VAL A 407 3.06 0.47 4.19
N MET A 408 2.97 -0.81 4.60
CA MET A 408 1.93 -1.23 5.55
C MET A 408 2.27 -0.89 6.99
N LEU A 409 3.55 -0.96 7.37
CA LEU A 409 3.92 -0.78 8.78
C LEU A 409 3.49 0.60 9.33
N PRO A 410 3.85 1.76 8.77
CA PRO A 410 3.41 3.05 9.30
C PRO A 410 1.91 3.28 9.06
N ASN A 411 1.38 2.89 7.90
CA ASN A 411 -0.03 3.13 7.56
C ASN A 411 -0.98 2.33 8.45
N VAL A 412 -0.66 1.07 8.79
CA VAL A 412 -1.53 0.25 9.64
C VAL A 412 -1.31 0.58 11.11
N LEU A 413 -0.09 0.45 11.63
CA LEU A 413 0.18 0.72 13.04
C LEU A 413 -0.12 2.18 13.43
N GLY A 414 0.45 3.14 12.68
CA GLY A 414 0.36 4.56 13.02
C GLY A 414 -0.99 5.16 12.65
N MET A 415 -1.42 5.02 11.39
CA MET A 415 -2.63 5.69 10.91
C MET A 415 -3.89 4.89 11.26
N SER A 416 -4.00 3.65 10.79
CA SER A 416 -5.24 2.87 10.90
C SER A 416 -5.53 2.47 12.35
N GLN A 417 -4.54 1.95 13.08
CA GLN A 417 -4.71 1.39 14.41
C GLN A 417 -4.32 2.33 15.56
N TYR A 418 -3.75 3.50 15.25
CA TYR A 418 -3.28 4.44 16.29
C TYR A 418 -2.38 3.76 17.34
N ALA A 419 -1.70 2.72 16.95
CA ALA A 419 -0.90 1.87 17.83
C ALA A 419 0.39 2.57 18.31
N ASP A 420 0.83 3.63 17.60
CA ASP A 420 1.98 4.46 17.97
C ASP A 420 1.65 5.57 18.98
N GLY A 421 0.37 5.66 19.43
CA GLY A 421 -0.08 6.64 20.41
C GLY A 421 -0.14 8.07 19.90
N GLY A 422 -0.15 8.27 18.58
CA GLY A 422 -0.32 9.59 17.97
C GLY A 422 0.96 10.20 17.41
N ARG A 423 2.00 9.41 17.17
CA ARG A 423 3.24 9.89 16.53
C ARG A 423 3.00 10.26 15.07
N MET A 424 2.15 9.49 14.38
CA MET A 424 1.83 9.68 12.96
C MET A 424 0.54 10.49 12.76
N THR A 425 -0.50 10.21 13.53
CA THR A 425 -1.81 10.86 13.40
C THR A 425 -2.25 11.51 14.72
N THR A 426 -3.12 12.52 14.65
CA THR A 426 -3.54 13.27 15.84
C THR A 426 -4.72 12.67 16.59
N LYS A 427 -5.39 11.67 16.00
CA LYS A 427 -6.52 10.94 16.58
C LYS A 427 -6.68 9.57 15.92
N PRO A 428 -7.32 8.59 16.58
CA PRO A 428 -7.75 7.36 15.94
C PRO A 428 -8.74 7.62 14.78
N TYR A 429 -8.65 6.83 13.72
CA TYR A 429 -9.60 6.85 12.61
C TYR A 429 -10.79 5.91 12.88
N ALA A 430 -11.44 6.09 14.03
CA ALA A 430 -12.66 5.37 14.38
C ALA A 430 -13.89 6.14 13.91
N SER A 431 -14.85 5.46 13.28
CA SER A 431 -16.13 6.03 12.84
C SER A 431 -17.25 5.00 12.86
N GLY A 432 -18.48 5.46 13.09
CA GLY A 432 -19.67 4.64 12.99
C GLY A 432 -20.22 4.53 11.58
N GLY A 433 -21.35 3.82 11.41
CA GLY A 433 -22.04 3.58 10.16
C GLY A 433 -22.47 4.84 9.42
N ALA A 434 -22.68 5.95 10.13
CA ALA A 434 -23.05 7.23 9.51
C ALA A 434 -22.01 7.75 8.50
N TYR A 435 -20.72 7.52 8.75
CA TYR A 435 -19.66 7.84 7.79
C TYR A 435 -19.77 6.99 6.53
N LEU A 436 -19.90 5.68 6.70
CA LEU A 436 -20.04 4.74 5.58
C LEU A 436 -21.27 5.04 4.75
N ASN A 437 -22.40 5.33 5.39
CA ASN A 437 -23.65 5.70 4.71
C ASN A 437 -23.54 6.98 3.89
N ARG A 438 -22.72 7.95 4.34
CA ARG A 438 -22.51 9.20 3.61
C ARG A 438 -21.57 9.04 2.43
N MET A 439 -20.53 8.21 2.58
CA MET A 439 -19.41 8.11 1.63
C MET A 439 -19.54 6.91 0.70
N SER A 440 -20.64 6.13 0.79
CA SER A 440 -20.87 4.95 -0.05
C SER A 440 -22.35 4.66 -0.28
N ASP A 441 -22.63 3.76 -1.22
CA ASP A 441 -23.91 3.12 -1.45
C ASP A 441 -24.13 1.86 -0.60
N TYR A 442 -23.14 1.43 0.19
CA TYR A 442 -23.10 0.14 0.90
C TYR A 442 -24.24 -0.06 1.89
N CYS A 443 -24.76 1.02 2.51
CA CYS A 443 -25.77 0.90 3.56
C CYS A 443 -27.17 0.67 3.03
N SER A 444 -27.46 1.05 1.77
CA SER A 444 -28.79 0.90 1.17
C SER A 444 -29.26 -0.57 1.13
N PRO A 445 -28.49 -1.54 0.57
CA PRO A 445 -28.88 -2.95 0.54
C PRO A 445 -28.56 -3.72 1.83
N CYS A 446 -27.92 -3.09 2.83
CA CYS A 446 -27.44 -3.77 4.03
C CYS A 446 -28.58 -4.24 4.94
N ALA A 447 -28.44 -5.43 5.54
CA ALA A 447 -29.35 -5.93 6.56
C ALA A 447 -29.37 -5.06 7.82
N TYR A 448 -28.22 -4.44 8.16
CA TYR A 448 -28.07 -3.54 9.28
C TYR A 448 -28.41 -2.09 8.91
N ARG A 449 -28.75 -1.27 9.93
CA ARG A 449 -29.04 0.15 9.77
C ARG A 449 -27.94 1.02 10.36
N PRO A 450 -27.38 1.98 9.60
CA PRO A 450 -26.22 2.76 10.04
C PRO A 450 -26.47 3.64 11.29
N ASP A 451 -27.72 3.97 11.58
CA ASP A 451 -28.18 4.75 12.73
C ASP A 451 -28.58 3.89 13.94
N HIS A 452 -28.75 2.58 13.78
CA HIS A 452 -29.08 1.65 14.87
C HIS A 452 -27.81 1.13 15.56
N ARG A 453 -27.77 1.17 16.88
CA ARG A 453 -26.67 0.66 17.71
C ARG A 453 -27.06 -0.50 18.59
N THR A 454 -28.36 -0.79 18.75
CA THR A 454 -28.89 -1.94 19.49
C THR A 454 -29.97 -2.67 18.69
N GLY A 455 -30.30 -3.90 19.09
CA GLY A 455 -31.26 -4.78 18.44
C GLY A 455 -30.75 -5.49 17.19
N ASP A 456 -31.61 -6.30 16.54
CA ASP A 456 -31.24 -7.21 15.45
C ASP A 456 -30.66 -6.50 14.21
N ARG A 457 -30.99 -5.24 14.03
CA ARG A 457 -30.52 -4.44 12.90
C ARG A 457 -29.39 -3.48 13.27
N ALA A 458 -28.79 -3.66 14.44
CA ALA A 458 -27.70 -2.80 14.90
C ALA A 458 -26.47 -2.91 13.98
N CYS A 459 -26.05 -1.75 13.45
CA CYS A 459 -24.88 -1.67 12.59
C CYS A 459 -23.60 -2.01 13.39
N PRO A 460 -22.81 -3.01 12.98
CA PRO A 460 -21.59 -3.41 13.68
C PRO A 460 -20.56 -2.29 13.79
N TYR A 461 -20.56 -1.35 12.85
CA TYR A 461 -19.70 -0.16 12.93
C TYR A 461 -20.21 0.87 13.92
N THR A 462 -21.53 1.08 14.01
CA THR A 462 -22.11 2.06 14.94
C THR A 462 -22.02 1.57 16.38
N ALA A 463 -22.38 0.32 16.63
CA ALA A 463 -22.24 -0.29 17.96
C ALA A 463 -20.75 -0.42 18.35
N GLY A 464 -19.91 -0.94 17.44
CA GLY A 464 -18.47 -1.08 17.64
C GLY A 464 -17.76 0.26 17.91
N TYR A 465 -18.17 1.36 17.25
CA TYR A 465 -17.64 2.70 17.52
C TYR A 465 -17.87 3.13 18.99
N TRP A 466 -19.09 2.97 19.51
CA TRP A 466 -19.38 3.34 20.88
C TRP A 466 -18.69 2.41 21.89
N SER A 467 -18.57 1.13 21.59
CA SER A 467 -17.79 0.19 22.38
C SER A 467 -16.29 0.57 22.40
N PHE A 468 -15.73 0.98 21.27
CA PHE A 468 -14.36 1.49 21.18
C PHE A 468 -14.17 2.77 22.00
N VAL A 469 -15.08 3.75 21.87
CA VAL A 469 -15.03 5.00 22.64
C VAL A 469 -15.11 4.72 24.13
N HIS A 470 -15.96 3.80 24.56
CA HIS A 470 -16.08 3.38 25.97
C HIS A 470 -14.77 2.74 26.46
N ARG A 471 -14.21 1.77 25.73
CA ARG A 471 -12.98 1.06 26.09
C ARG A 471 -11.79 2.00 26.28
N HIS A 472 -11.73 3.07 25.51
CA HIS A 472 -10.62 4.03 25.50
C HIS A 472 -10.99 5.42 26.04
N HIS A 473 -12.09 5.52 26.81
CA HIS A 473 -12.66 6.77 27.28
C HIS A 473 -11.62 7.68 27.95
N GLU A 474 -10.85 7.14 28.90
CA GLU A 474 -9.84 7.91 29.66
C GLU A 474 -8.81 8.58 28.74
N ARG A 475 -8.41 7.93 27.66
CA ARG A 475 -7.47 8.49 26.69
C ARG A 475 -8.14 9.49 25.75
N LEU A 476 -9.34 9.16 25.28
CA LEU A 476 -10.04 9.94 24.27
C LEU A 476 -10.60 11.26 24.81
N VAL A 477 -10.97 11.31 26.08
CA VAL A 477 -11.49 12.52 26.71
C VAL A 477 -10.44 13.63 26.84
N HIS A 478 -9.17 13.26 26.93
CA HIS A 478 -8.05 14.21 27.01
C HIS A 478 -7.52 14.67 25.63
N ASN A 479 -7.93 14.05 24.54
CA ASN A 479 -7.56 14.49 23.20
C ASN A 479 -8.61 15.47 22.65
N PRO A 480 -8.25 16.73 22.34
CA PRO A 480 -9.21 17.76 21.87
C PRO A 480 -10.03 17.35 20.66
N ARG A 481 -9.49 16.44 19.79
CA ARG A 481 -10.17 15.97 18.58
C ARG A 481 -11.16 14.84 18.81
N THR A 482 -11.13 14.19 19.98
CA THR A 482 -12.01 13.06 20.33
C THR A 482 -12.83 13.29 21.60
N ALA A 483 -12.50 14.33 22.38
CA ALA A 483 -13.18 14.67 23.63
C ALA A 483 -14.70 14.86 23.49
N GLN A 484 -15.16 15.40 22.35
CA GLN A 484 -16.59 15.54 22.08
C GLN A 484 -17.30 14.19 21.96
N ALA A 485 -16.67 13.23 21.27
CA ALA A 485 -17.20 11.87 21.14
C ALA A 485 -17.24 11.14 22.50
N ALA A 486 -16.17 11.26 23.31
CA ALA A 486 -16.09 10.68 24.64
C ALA A 486 -17.24 11.21 25.55
N ARG A 487 -17.44 12.53 25.59
CA ARG A 487 -18.59 13.15 26.32
C ARG A 487 -19.94 12.81 25.72
N GLY A 488 -20.01 12.58 24.42
CA GLY A 488 -21.23 12.10 23.74
C GLY A 488 -21.61 10.71 24.19
N MET A 489 -20.65 9.81 24.34
CA MET A 489 -20.85 8.44 24.83
C MET A 489 -21.45 8.42 26.25
N GLU A 490 -21.01 9.27 27.17
CA GLU A 490 -21.55 9.38 28.54
C GLU A 490 -23.04 9.70 28.60
N ARG A 491 -23.60 10.26 27.52
CA ARG A 491 -25.03 10.63 27.43
C ARG A 491 -25.91 9.55 26.80
N LEU A 492 -25.30 8.44 26.36
CA LEU A 492 -26.06 7.34 25.77
C LEU A 492 -26.84 6.60 26.86
N LYS A 493 -28.15 6.53 26.71
CA LYS A 493 -29.03 5.84 27.67
C LYS A 493 -28.99 4.31 27.51
N ASP A 494 -28.60 3.83 26.34
CA ASP A 494 -28.56 2.43 25.92
C ASP A 494 -27.12 1.89 25.83
N LEU A 495 -26.16 2.56 26.48
CA LEU A 495 -24.74 2.18 26.42
C LEU A 495 -24.52 0.73 26.93
N ASP A 496 -25.14 0.36 28.03
CA ASP A 496 -24.99 -1.00 28.60
C ASP A 496 -25.53 -2.08 27.65
N GLU A 497 -26.62 -1.81 26.94
CA GLU A 497 -27.16 -2.68 25.90
C GLU A 497 -26.22 -2.82 24.73
N VAL A 498 -25.65 -1.69 24.23
CA VAL A 498 -24.61 -1.68 23.17
C VAL A 498 -23.42 -2.54 23.57
N LEU A 499 -22.89 -2.36 24.80
CA LEU A 499 -21.73 -3.11 25.29
C LEU A 499 -22.05 -4.60 25.47
N GLY A 500 -23.27 -4.95 25.92
CA GLY A 500 -23.75 -6.30 25.99
C GLY A 500 -23.76 -6.98 24.63
N GLN A 501 -24.42 -6.38 23.66
CA GLN A 501 -24.54 -6.89 22.30
C GLN A 501 -23.18 -7.03 21.61
N GLU A 502 -22.25 -6.09 21.82
CA GLU A 502 -20.91 -6.17 21.24
C GLU A 502 -20.05 -7.28 21.88
N ARG A 503 -20.25 -7.57 23.18
CA ARG A 503 -19.63 -8.75 23.83
C ARG A 503 -20.17 -10.06 23.26
N GLU A 504 -21.48 -10.16 23.03
CA GLU A 504 -22.12 -11.35 22.45
C GLU A 504 -21.67 -11.57 20.99
N ARG A 505 -21.52 -10.49 20.21
CA ARG A 505 -20.99 -10.56 18.85
C ARG A 505 -19.56 -11.14 18.83
N GLY A 506 -18.70 -10.77 19.76
CA GLY A 506 -17.34 -11.26 19.87
C GLY A 506 -16.57 -11.17 18.54
N ASP A 507 -15.97 -12.29 18.12
CA ASP A 507 -15.20 -12.42 16.86
C ASP A 507 -16.00 -13.06 15.72
N ALA A 508 -17.32 -13.23 15.87
CA ALA A 508 -18.18 -13.72 14.80
C ALA A 508 -18.20 -12.75 13.62
N ALA A 509 -18.35 -13.30 12.41
CA ALA A 509 -18.54 -12.50 11.21
C ALA A 509 -19.87 -11.72 11.33
N PRO A 510 -19.85 -10.38 11.18
CA PRO A 510 -21.02 -9.54 11.40
C PRO A 510 -22.00 -9.56 10.25
#